data_b4f4ff6bc79303c3ddd0eca9669299aa
#
_entry.id   b4f4ff6bc79303c3ddd0eca9669299aa
#
_cell.length_a   1.000
_cell.length_b   1.000
_cell.length_c   1.000
_cell.angle_alpha   90.00
_cell.angle_beta   90.00
_cell.angle_gamma   90.00
#
_symmetry.space_group_name_H-M   'P 1'
#
loop_
_entity.id
_entity.type
_entity.pdbx_description
1 polymer ?
#
loop_
_entity_poly.entity_id
_entity_poly.type
_entity_poly.pdbx_seq_one_letter_code
_entity_poly.pdbx_strand_id
1 'polypeptide(L)'
;MALATDNPALTSSLLYLDGVCVSFDGYKALRGLSLTLAPGEMRAIIGPNGAGKTTMMDIITGKTRPDEGDVYFGGTQDLTKLDEASIAELGIGRKFQKPTVFESHTIEDNILLALKAPRGAASTLFGRSAKDEDEKINEILLTIRLIEHRHRLAADLSHGQKQWLEIGMLLAQDPKLLLVDEPVAGMTDAETAQTAELLREIAKDHSVVVVEHDMTFVRDLGVKVTVLHEGAVLAEGPLDVVSADPRVIEVYLGR
;
A
#
# COMPACT_ATOMS: atom_id res chain seq x y z
N MET A 1 -21.31 14.97 -20.40
CA MET A 1 -20.77 14.10 -19.33
C MET A 1 -21.15 12.68 -19.68
N ALA A 2 -20.42 12.06 -20.62
CA ALA A 2 -20.62 10.69 -21.10
C ALA A 2 -19.58 9.81 -20.40
N LEU A 3 -20.02 9.01 -19.59
CA LEU A 3 -19.87 7.59 -19.26
C LEU A 3 -18.43 7.03 -19.36
N ALA A 4 -17.71 7.07 -18.25
CA ALA A 4 -16.53 6.24 -17.97
C ALA A 4 -16.82 4.72 -18.00
N THR A 5 -18.03 4.30 -18.32
CA THR A 5 -18.50 2.90 -18.27
C THR A 5 -18.06 2.02 -19.44
N ASP A 6 -17.52 2.59 -20.52
CA ASP A 6 -17.13 1.84 -21.72
C ASP A 6 -15.60 1.56 -21.81
N ASN A 7 -14.82 1.93 -20.79
CA ASN A 7 -13.40 1.63 -20.76
C ASN A 7 -13.17 0.25 -20.09
N PRO A 8 -12.82 -0.81 -20.83
CA PRO A 8 -12.63 -2.14 -20.28
C PRO A 8 -11.47 -2.19 -19.25
N ALA A 9 -10.46 -1.32 -19.38
CA ALA A 9 -9.38 -1.24 -18.42
C ALA A 9 -9.87 -0.72 -17.06
N LEU A 10 -10.78 0.26 -17.05
CA LEU A 10 -11.39 0.78 -15.85
C LEU A 10 -12.24 -0.29 -15.13
N THR A 11 -13.11 -0.99 -15.88
CA THR A 11 -14.06 -1.96 -15.29
C THR A 11 -13.40 -3.24 -14.78
N SER A 12 -12.23 -3.60 -15.32
CA SER A 12 -11.48 -4.81 -14.92
C SER A 12 -10.40 -4.53 -13.86
N SER A 13 -10.14 -3.26 -13.51
CA SER A 13 -9.10 -2.90 -12.56
C SER A 13 -9.62 -2.73 -11.14
N LEU A 14 -8.76 -3.01 -10.16
CA LEU A 14 -8.98 -2.61 -8.77
C LEU A 14 -8.66 -1.12 -8.57
N LEU A 15 -7.53 -0.66 -9.14
CA LEU A 15 -7.10 0.73 -9.11
C LEU A 15 -6.79 1.19 -10.53
N TYR A 16 -7.32 2.34 -10.90
CA TYR A 16 -7.15 2.94 -12.22
C TYR A 16 -6.82 4.43 -12.07
N LEU A 17 -5.65 4.83 -12.54
CA LEU A 17 -5.21 6.22 -12.68
C LEU A 17 -5.06 6.51 -14.16
N ASP A 18 -5.56 7.66 -14.63
CA ASP A 18 -5.44 8.08 -16.03
C ASP A 18 -5.15 9.57 -16.15
N GLY A 19 -4.01 9.90 -16.75
CA GLY A 19 -3.60 11.27 -17.03
C GLY A 19 -3.44 12.15 -15.80
N VAL A 20 -3.13 11.58 -14.63
CA VAL A 20 -3.10 12.31 -13.36
C VAL A 20 -1.96 13.32 -13.30
N CYS A 21 -2.31 14.59 -13.10
CA CYS A 21 -1.38 15.70 -12.93
C CYS A 21 -1.53 16.34 -11.55
N VAL A 22 -0.42 16.72 -10.93
CA VAL A 22 -0.38 17.49 -9.68
C VAL A 22 0.78 18.46 -9.70
N SER A 23 0.50 19.70 -9.26
CA SER A 23 1.51 20.75 -9.11
C SER A 23 1.50 21.31 -7.69
N PHE A 24 2.68 21.55 -7.13
CA PHE A 24 2.88 22.25 -5.86
C PHE A 24 3.74 23.48 -6.10
N ASP A 25 3.23 24.66 -5.85
CA ASP A 25 3.95 25.95 -6.01
C ASP A 25 4.67 26.08 -7.37
N GLY A 26 4.02 25.61 -8.45
CA GLY A 26 4.56 25.62 -9.81
C GLY A 26 5.47 24.45 -10.18
N TYR A 27 5.83 23.59 -9.23
CA TYR A 27 6.54 22.34 -9.51
C TYR A 27 5.54 21.23 -9.84
N LYS A 28 5.65 20.64 -11.03
CA LYS A 28 4.81 19.50 -11.44
C LYS A 28 5.35 18.21 -10.85
N ALA A 29 4.70 17.72 -9.78
CA ALA A 29 5.04 16.48 -9.11
C ALA A 29 4.54 15.25 -9.87
N LEU A 30 3.36 15.33 -10.53
CA LEU A 30 2.89 14.33 -11.48
C LEU A 30 2.58 14.98 -12.82
N ARG A 31 2.88 14.26 -13.91
CA ARG A 31 2.82 14.76 -15.29
C ARG A 31 2.10 13.76 -16.20
N GLY A 32 0.79 13.59 -15.98
CA GLY A 32 -0.01 12.65 -16.76
C GLY A 32 0.25 11.19 -16.36
N LEU A 33 0.36 10.93 -15.06
CA LEU A 33 0.56 9.57 -14.53
C LEU A 33 -0.65 8.69 -14.86
N SER A 34 -0.43 7.60 -15.59
CA SER A 34 -1.43 6.55 -15.82
C SER A 34 -0.91 5.21 -15.30
N LEU A 35 -1.73 4.52 -14.49
CA LEU A 35 -1.38 3.26 -13.84
C LEU A 35 -2.65 2.44 -13.65
N THR A 36 -2.57 1.14 -13.95
CA THR A 36 -3.68 0.21 -13.73
C THR A 36 -3.19 -0.97 -12.88
N LEU A 37 -3.94 -1.30 -11.82
CA LEU A 37 -3.68 -2.45 -10.95
C LEU A 37 -4.88 -3.40 -11.01
N ALA A 38 -4.64 -4.67 -11.28
CA ALA A 38 -5.67 -5.69 -11.27
C ALA A 38 -6.04 -6.13 -9.83
N PRO A 39 -7.25 -6.66 -9.59
CA PRO A 39 -7.57 -7.31 -8.32
C PRO A 39 -6.61 -8.47 -8.02
N GLY A 40 -6.13 -8.57 -6.76
CA GLY A 40 -5.17 -9.58 -6.34
C GLY A 40 -3.74 -9.37 -6.85
N GLU A 41 -3.47 -8.26 -7.52
CA GLU A 41 -2.14 -7.96 -8.03
C GLU A 41 -1.24 -7.38 -6.94
N MET A 42 0.01 -7.89 -6.88
CA MET A 42 1.10 -7.26 -6.17
C MET A 42 2.02 -6.54 -7.15
N ARG A 43 2.30 -5.26 -6.89
CA ARG A 43 3.08 -4.39 -7.75
C ARG A 43 4.17 -3.67 -6.97
N ALA A 44 5.39 -3.65 -7.48
CA ALA A 44 6.44 -2.78 -6.98
C ALA A 44 6.50 -1.47 -7.79
N ILE A 45 6.58 -0.35 -7.10
CA ILE A 45 6.78 0.99 -7.69
C ILE A 45 8.17 1.46 -7.29
N ILE A 46 9.02 1.67 -8.28
CA ILE A 46 10.39 2.15 -8.07
C ILE A 46 10.61 3.47 -8.79
N GLY A 47 11.69 4.16 -8.47
CA GLY A 47 12.07 5.42 -9.10
C GLY A 47 12.96 6.26 -8.18
N PRO A 48 13.70 7.22 -8.72
CA PRO A 48 14.54 8.09 -7.92
C PRO A 48 13.71 8.97 -6.95
N ASN A 49 14.42 9.65 -6.04
CA ASN A 49 13.80 10.66 -5.19
C ASN A 49 13.20 11.77 -6.06
N GLY A 50 11.98 12.21 -5.71
CA GLY A 50 11.26 13.20 -6.52
C GLY A 50 10.54 12.64 -7.76
N ALA A 51 10.57 11.32 -8.02
CA ALA A 51 9.86 10.71 -9.15
C ALA A 51 8.32 10.77 -9.07
N GLY A 52 7.75 11.19 -7.93
CA GLY A 52 6.30 11.29 -7.72
C GLY A 52 5.67 10.13 -6.94
N LYS A 53 6.46 9.18 -6.43
CA LYS A 53 5.96 7.97 -5.73
C LYS A 53 5.05 8.32 -4.54
N THR A 54 5.50 9.17 -3.64
CA THR A 54 4.73 9.62 -2.46
C THR A 54 3.49 10.40 -2.88
N THR A 55 3.61 11.30 -3.88
CA THR A 55 2.48 12.07 -4.40
C THR A 55 1.41 11.15 -5.01
N MET A 56 1.82 10.12 -5.75
CA MET A 56 0.89 9.10 -6.27
C MET A 56 0.12 8.43 -5.11
N MET A 57 0.81 8.00 -4.05
CA MET A 57 0.17 7.38 -2.89
C MET A 57 -0.74 8.37 -2.15
N ASP A 58 -0.34 9.64 -2.02
CA ASP A 58 -1.14 10.70 -1.40
C ASP A 58 -2.44 10.97 -2.18
N ILE A 59 -2.43 10.83 -3.51
CA ILE A 59 -3.63 10.92 -4.34
C ILE A 59 -4.54 9.72 -4.14
N ILE A 60 -4.00 8.50 -4.16
CA ILE A 60 -4.77 7.26 -3.99
C ILE A 60 -5.46 7.25 -2.62
N THR A 61 -4.85 7.84 -1.60
CA THR A 61 -5.41 7.93 -0.24
C THR A 61 -6.26 9.18 0.02
N GLY A 62 -6.39 10.10 -0.96
CA GLY A 62 -7.19 11.32 -0.83
C GLY A 62 -6.52 12.47 -0.07
N LYS A 63 -5.28 12.28 0.39
CA LYS A 63 -4.51 13.32 1.08
C LYS A 63 -4.13 14.47 0.17
N THR A 64 -3.95 14.20 -1.13
CA THR A 64 -3.73 15.19 -2.18
C THR A 64 -4.77 15.01 -3.27
N ARG A 65 -5.34 16.10 -3.77
CA ARG A 65 -6.24 16.07 -4.94
C ARG A 65 -5.47 16.35 -6.21
N PRO A 66 -5.73 15.61 -7.31
CA PRO A 66 -5.12 15.90 -8.59
C PRO A 66 -5.68 17.21 -9.16
N ASP A 67 -4.84 17.93 -9.95
CA ASP A 67 -5.27 19.09 -10.73
C ASP A 67 -6.04 18.65 -11.98
N GLU A 68 -5.61 17.52 -12.59
CA GLU A 68 -6.19 16.92 -13.79
C GLU A 68 -6.09 15.39 -13.70
N GLY A 69 -6.92 14.69 -14.48
CA GLY A 69 -6.94 13.24 -14.60
C GLY A 69 -7.97 12.58 -13.70
N ASP A 70 -8.06 11.27 -13.85
CA ASP A 70 -9.07 10.44 -13.19
C ASP A 70 -8.42 9.40 -12.29
N VAL A 71 -9.04 9.13 -11.12
CA VAL A 71 -8.61 8.10 -10.18
C VAL A 71 -9.81 7.30 -9.71
N TYR A 72 -9.87 6.02 -10.10
CA TYR A 72 -10.99 5.13 -9.76
C TYR A 72 -10.53 3.92 -8.97
N PHE A 73 -11.39 3.46 -8.06
CA PHE A 73 -11.22 2.24 -7.29
C PHE A 73 -12.41 1.30 -7.49
N GLY A 74 -12.12 -0.01 -7.70
CA GLY A 74 -13.14 -1.03 -7.95
C GLY A 74 -13.99 -0.73 -9.18
N GLY A 75 -13.44 -0.05 -10.18
CA GLY A 75 -14.08 0.26 -11.44
C GLY A 75 -15.17 1.35 -11.39
N THR A 76 -15.64 1.75 -10.20
CA THR A 76 -16.80 2.64 -10.07
C THR A 76 -16.62 3.81 -9.11
N GLN A 77 -15.71 3.71 -8.14
CA GLN A 77 -15.53 4.72 -7.11
C GLN A 77 -14.52 5.77 -7.55
N ASP A 78 -14.97 6.98 -7.81
CA ASP A 78 -14.11 8.13 -8.14
C ASP A 78 -13.47 8.67 -6.85
N LEU A 79 -12.19 8.36 -6.65
CA LEU A 79 -11.46 8.74 -5.44
C LEU A 79 -11.22 10.26 -5.36
N THR A 80 -11.23 10.97 -6.48
CA THR A 80 -11.00 12.42 -6.50
C THR A 80 -12.10 13.21 -5.78
N LYS A 81 -13.26 12.59 -5.56
CA LYS A 81 -14.45 13.17 -4.91
C LYS A 81 -14.60 12.77 -3.45
N LEU A 82 -13.77 11.86 -2.95
CA LEU A 82 -13.85 11.31 -1.61
C LEU A 82 -12.81 11.95 -0.68
N ASP A 83 -13.06 11.92 0.61
CA ASP A 83 -12.08 12.26 1.64
C ASP A 83 -11.28 11.02 2.07
N GLU A 84 -10.20 11.22 2.83
CA GLU A 84 -9.31 10.15 3.30
C GLU A 84 -10.07 9.07 4.09
N ALA A 85 -11.03 9.47 4.93
CA ALA A 85 -11.80 8.53 5.74
C ALA A 85 -12.71 7.64 4.87
N SER A 86 -13.40 8.23 3.90
CA SER A 86 -14.24 7.49 2.94
C SER A 86 -13.41 6.54 2.09
N ILE A 87 -12.22 6.95 1.67
CA ILE A 87 -11.28 6.11 0.89
C ILE A 87 -10.80 4.92 1.73
N ALA A 88 -10.44 5.15 3.00
CA ALA A 88 -10.08 4.07 3.92
C ALA A 88 -11.24 3.08 4.13
N GLU A 89 -12.50 3.58 4.18
CA GLU A 89 -13.69 2.74 4.28
C GLU A 89 -13.93 1.85 3.07
N LEU A 90 -13.51 2.28 1.88
CA LEU A 90 -13.57 1.46 0.67
C LEU A 90 -12.60 0.27 0.72
N GLY A 91 -11.65 0.29 1.66
CA GLY A 91 -10.65 -0.75 1.84
C GLY A 91 -9.30 -0.43 1.23
N ILE A 92 -8.92 0.85 1.17
CA ILE A 92 -7.55 1.28 0.82
C ILE A 92 -6.81 1.58 2.12
N GLY A 93 -5.82 0.75 2.46
CA GLY A 93 -4.95 0.94 3.62
C GLY A 93 -3.56 1.41 3.21
N ARG A 94 -2.98 2.35 3.95
CA ARG A 94 -1.61 2.81 3.72
C ARG A 94 -0.76 2.73 4.99
N LYS A 95 0.39 2.06 4.87
CA LYS A 95 1.47 2.12 5.84
C LYS A 95 2.33 3.35 5.54
N PHE A 96 2.46 4.24 6.51
CA PHE A 96 3.30 5.42 6.41
C PHE A 96 4.76 5.11 6.80
N GLN A 97 5.71 5.95 6.39
CA GLN A 97 7.14 5.78 6.71
C GLN A 97 7.44 5.90 8.22
N LYS A 98 6.67 6.72 8.97
CA LYS A 98 6.85 6.85 10.42
C LYS A 98 6.02 5.80 11.14
N PRO A 99 6.63 5.06 12.10
CA PRO A 99 5.89 4.09 12.91
C PRO A 99 4.70 4.72 13.62
N THR A 100 3.56 4.03 13.54
CA THR A 100 2.28 4.46 14.15
C THR A 100 1.83 3.53 15.28
N VAL A 101 2.73 2.65 15.75
CA VAL A 101 2.42 1.71 16.85
C VAL A 101 2.29 2.45 18.18
N PHE A 102 1.35 2.02 19.00
CA PHE A 102 1.18 2.48 20.38
C PHE A 102 2.18 1.73 21.28
N GLU A 103 3.35 2.32 21.49
CA GLU A 103 4.48 1.67 22.19
C GLU A 103 4.16 1.25 23.64
N SER A 104 3.28 1.98 24.32
CA SER A 104 2.83 1.70 25.69
C SER A 104 1.78 0.58 25.79
N HIS A 105 1.32 0.04 24.67
CA HIS A 105 0.32 -1.02 24.59
C HIS A 105 0.98 -2.34 24.19
N THR A 106 0.31 -3.45 24.47
CA THR A 106 0.75 -4.75 23.99
C THR A 106 0.58 -4.86 22.48
N ILE A 107 1.25 -5.84 21.88
CA ILE A 107 1.10 -6.14 20.44
C ILE A 107 -0.37 -6.47 20.13
N GLU A 108 -1.01 -7.27 20.99
CA GLU A 108 -2.43 -7.59 20.90
C GLU A 108 -3.32 -6.34 20.94
N ASP A 109 -3.08 -5.44 21.91
CA ASP A 109 -3.86 -4.22 22.05
C ASP A 109 -3.72 -3.32 20.81
N ASN A 110 -2.54 -3.25 20.20
CA ASN A 110 -2.34 -2.52 18.94
C ASN A 110 -3.23 -3.07 17.82
N ILE A 111 -3.28 -4.39 17.65
CA ILE A 111 -4.14 -5.03 16.65
C ILE A 111 -5.62 -4.82 17.00
N LEU A 112 -6.01 -4.99 18.28
CA LEU A 112 -7.38 -4.81 18.75
C LEU A 112 -7.89 -3.39 18.47
N LEU A 113 -7.10 -2.36 18.76
CA LEU A 113 -7.43 -0.96 18.49
C LEU A 113 -7.58 -0.65 16.99
N ALA A 114 -6.89 -1.42 16.14
CA ALA A 114 -6.94 -1.29 14.69
C ALA A 114 -8.09 -2.08 14.05
N LEU A 115 -8.74 -3.01 14.77
CA LEU A 115 -9.84 -3.80 14.22
C LEU A 115 -10.96 -2.90 13.70
N LYS A 116 -11.40 -3.21 12.48
CA LYS A 116 -12.54 -2.52 11.86
C LYS A 116 -13.81 -2.72 12.71
N ALA A 117 -14.26 -1.64 13.35
CA ALA A 117 -15.48 -1.68 14.14
C ALA A 117 -16.69 -1.96 13.22
N PRO A 118 -17.60 -2.86 13.63
CA PRO A 118 -18.86 -3.05 12.90
C PRO A 118 -19.66 -1.75 12.97
N ARG A 119 -20.11 -1.21 11.81
CA ARG A 119 -20.83 0.06 11.73
C ARG A 119 -22.32 -0.18 11.53
N GLY A 120 -23.14 0.43 12.40
CA GLY A 120 -24.62 0.43 12.32
C GLY A 120 -25.27 0.14 13.67
N ALA A 121 -26.49 0.64 13.89
CA ALA A 121 -27.24 0.44 15.13
C ALA A 121 -27.49 -1.07 15.43
N ALA A 122 -27.65 -1.90 14.39
CA ALA A 122 -27.80 -3.34 14.52
C ALA A 122 -26.47 -4.03 14.92
N SER A 123 -25.32 -3.55 14.44
CA SER A 123 -24.02 -4.11 14.79
C SER A 123 -23.58 -3.80 16.22
N THR A 124 -24.08 -2.71 16.80
CA THR A 124 -23.87 -2.39 18.23
C THR A 124 -24.63 -3.37 19.14
N LEU A 125 -25.74 -3.95 18.65
CA LEU A 125 -26.55 -4.95 19.38
C LEU A 125 -26.09 -6.40 19.14
N PHE A 126 -25.47 -6.68 17.99
CA PHE A 126 -24.99 -8.01 17.57
C PHE A 126 -23.50 -7.96 17.17
N GLY A 127 -22.69 -7.17 17.88
CA GLY A 127 -21.25 -7.01 17.63
C GLY A 127 -20.52 -8.34 17.54
N ARG A 128 -19.29 -8.34 16.97
CA ARG A 128 -18.41 -9.53 16.99
C ARG A 128 -18.35 -10.05 18.40
N SER A 129 -18.41 -11.37 18.55
CA SER A 129 -18.16 -11.96 19.86
C SER A 129 -16.68 -11.76 20.22
N ALA A 130 -16.37 -11.66 21.50
CA ALA A 130 -14.98 -11.60 21.98
C ALA A 130 -14.14 -12.76 21.41
N LYS A 131 -14.77 -13.90 21.10
CA LYS A 131 -14.15 -15.06 20.47
C LYS A 131 -13.76 -14.78 19.01
N ASP A 132 -14.65 -14.15 18.23
CA ASP A 132 -14.36 -13.82 16.81
C ASP A 132 -13.24 -12.78 16.71
N GLU A 133 -13.18 -11.84 17.66
CA GLU A 133 -12.09 -10.85 17.74
C GLU A 133 -10.77 -11.52 18.07
N ASP A 134 -10.74 -12.42 19.04
CA ASP A 134 -9.54 -13.18 19.43
C ASP A 134 -9.04 -14.06 18.28
N GLU A 135 -9.93 -14.76 17.57
CA GLU A 135 -9.59 -15.56 16.40
C GLU A 135 -8.96 -14.69 15.29
N LYS A 136 -9.52 -13.50 15.02
CA LYS A 136 -8.98 -12.57 14.02
C LYS A 136 -7.62 -11.99 14.43
N ILE A 137 -7.46 -11.64 15.72
CA ILE A 137 -6.17 -11.18 16.26
C ILE A 137 -5.12 -12.28 16.11
N ASN A 138 -5.44 -13.52 16.46
CA ASN A 138 -4.53 -14.66 16.32
C ASN A 138 -4.11 -14.88 14.86
N GLU A 139 -5.06 -14.84 13.91
CA GLU A 139 -4.78 -14.96 12.49
C GLU A 139 -3.78 -13.89 12.01
N ILE A 140 -4.03 -12.64 12.37
CA ILE A 140 -3.15 -11.52 12.02
C ILE A 140 -1.76 -11.70 12.65
N LEU A 141 -1.69 -12.02 13.94
CA LEU A 141 -0.42 -12.21 14.66
C LEU A 141 0.40 -13.39 14.11
N LEU A 142 -0.25 -14.45 13.64
CA LEU A 142 0.41 -15.55 12.91
C LEU A 142 0.98 -15.06 11.58
N THR A 143 0.17 -14.34 10.79
CA THR A 143 0.59 -13.77 9.49
C THR A 143 1.81 -12.88 9.65
N ILE A 144 1.80 -11.93 10.60
CA ILE A 144 2.92 -11.01 10.84
C ILE A 144 4.03 -11.59 11.72
N ARG A 145 3.97 -12.91 12.07
CA ARG A 145 5.01 -13.64 12.83
C ARG A 145 5.28 -13.09 14.23
N LEU A 146 4.28 -12.50 14.87
CA LEU A 146 4.38 -11.92 16.20
C LEU A 146 3.55 -12.66 17.26
N ILE A 147 2.99 -13.82 16.95
CA ILE A 147 2.10 -14.58 17.86
C ILE A 147 2.78 -14.93 19.19
N GLU A 148 4.05 -15.32 19.17
CA GLU A 148 4.83 -15.65 20.37
C GLU A 148 5.10 -14.41 21.26
N HIS A 149 4.88 -13.22 20.70
CA HIS A 149 5.11 -11.95 21.39
C HIS A 149 3.80 -11.21 21.74
N ARG A 150 2.65 -11.86 21.55
CA ARG A 150 1.30 -11.30 21.67
C ARG A 150 1.13 -10.33 22.85
N HIS A 151 1.58 -10.72 24.04
CA HIS A 151 1.38 -9.96 25.29
C HIS A 151 2.56 -9.05 25.66
N ARG A 152 3.59 -8.95 24.82
CA ARG A 152 4.71 -8.02 25.03
C ARG A 152 4.29 -6.59 24.65
N LEU A 153 4.94 -5.60 25.27
CA LEU A 153 4.79 -4.20 24.87
C LEU A 153 5.37 -3.98 23.47
N ALA A 154 4.71 -3.16 22.66
CA ALA A 154 5.22 -2.81 21.34
C ALA A 154 6.55 -2.02 21.42
N ALA A 155 6.82 -1.34 22.55
CA ALA A 155 8.10 -0.68 22.81
C ALA A 155 9.29 -1.67 22.73
N ASP A 156 9.10 -2.94 23.14
CA ASP A 156 10.15 -3.96 23.22
C ASP A 156 10.48 -4.62 21.87
N LEU A 157 9.76 -4.27 20.82
CA LEU A 157 9.97 -4.81 19.48
C LEU A 157 11.20 -4.18 18.81
N SER A 158 11.90 -4.97 17.97
CA SER A 158 12.88 -4.45 17.04
C SER A 158 12.22 -3.50 16.02
N HIS A 159 13.03 -2.74 15.30
CA HIS A 159 12.51 -1.84 14.26
C HIS A 159 11.71 -2.63 13.21
N GLY A 160 12.24 -3.74 12.71
CA GLY A 160 11.56 -4.60 11.74
C GLY A 160 10.26 -5.19 12.29
N GLN A 161 10.25 -5.66 13.55
CA GLN A 161 9.05 -6.17 14.19
C GLN A 161 7.96 -5.10 14.36
N LYS A 162 8.34 -3.83 14.65
CA LYS A 162 7.39 -2.70 14.66
C LYS A 162 6.77 -2.47 13.29
N GLN A 163 7.56 -2.58 12.21
CA GLN A 163 7.06 -2.48 10.83
C GLN A 163 6.05 -3.61 10.53
N TRP A 164 6.30 -4.85 10.98
CA TRP A 164 5.36 -5.96 10.83
C TRP A 164 4.08 -5.73 11.63
N LEU A 165 4.19 -5.20 12.86
CA LEU A 165 3.02 -4.84 13.65
C LEU A 165 2.14 -3.80 12.94
N GLU A 166 2.73 -2.80 12.30
CA GLU A 166 1.99 -1.81 11.51
C GLU A 166 1.26 -2.44 10.32
N ILE A 167 1.91 -3.40 9.62
CA ILE A 167 1.24 -4.16 8.56
C ILE A 167 0.07 -4.94 9.16
N GLY A 168 0.24 -5.55 10.33
CA GLY A 168 -0.85 -6.24 11.06
C GLY A 168 -2.01 -5.33 11.42
N MET A 169 -1.72 -4.12 11.88
CA MET A 169 -2.77 -3.10 12.15
C MET A 169 -3.53 -2.71 10.89
N LEU A 170 -2.88 -2.67 9.72
CA LEU A 170 -3.57 -2.45 8.45
C LEU A 170 -4.43 -3.66 8.07
N LEU A 171 -3.93 -4.88 8.22
CA LEU A 171 -4.69 -6.11 7.95
C LEU A 171 -5.94 -6.22 8.84
N ALA A 172 -5.88 -5.69 10.08
CA ALA A 172 -7.02 -5.64 10.99
C ALA A 172 -8.20 -4.83 10.45
N GLN A 173 -7.96 -3.92 9.50
CA GLN A 173 -8.99 -3.12 8.83
C GLN A 173 -9.60 -3.83 7.60
N ASP A 174 -9.14 -5.05 7.27
CA ASP A 174 -9.60 -5.85 6.14
C ASP A 174 -9.51 -5.08 4.79
N PRO A 175 -8.30 -4.59 4.42
CA PRO A 175 -8.13 -3.78 3.22
C PRO A 175 -8.20 -4.63 1.95
N LYS A 176 -8.75 -4.06 0.87
CA LYS A 176 -8.68 -4.63 -0.48
C LYS A 176 -7.36 -4.30 -1.18
N LEU A 177 -6.80 -3.14 -0.83
CA LEU A 177 -5.53 -2.64 -1.35
C LEU A 177 -4.67 -2.14 -0.20
N LEU A 178 -3.46 -2.69 -0.08
CA LEU A 178 -2.42 -2.20 0.82
C LEU A 178 -1.41 -1.37 0.02
N LEU A 179 -1.17 -0.16 0.48
CA LEU A 179 -0.08 0.71 0.01
C LEU A 179 1.03 0.68 1.06
N VAL A 180 2.18 0.14 0.72
CA VAL A 180 3.30 -0.05 1.66
C VAL A 180 4.50 0.77 1.17
N ASP A 181 4.88 1.77 1.96
CA ASP A 181 5.95 2.72 1.63
C ASP A 181 7.23 2.34 2.37
N GLU A 182 8.26 1.96 1.63
CA GLU A 182 9.60 1.58 2.11
C GLU A 182 9.54 0.59 3.31
N PRO A 183 8.92 -0.61 3.12
CA PRO A 183 8.69 -1.55 4.22
C PRO A 183 9.95 -2.09 4.86
N VAL A 184 11.11 -2.05 4.18
CA VAL A 184 12.36 -2.64 4.67
C VAL A 184 13.42 -1.62 5.08
N ALA A 185 13.06 -0.33 5.11
CA ALA A 185 13.99 0.72 5.53
C ALA A 185 14.54 0.45 6.94
N GLY A 186 15.87 0.39 7.08
CA GLY A 186 16.56 0.16 8.35
C GLY A 186 16.47 -1.27 8.91
N MET A 187 16.03 -2.23 8.11
CA MET A 187 16.02 -3.66 8.46
C MET A 187 17.36 -4.33 8.17
N THR A 188 17.63 -5.42 8.88
CA THR A 188 18.70 -6.36 8.53
C THR A 188 18.32 -7.20 7.32
N ASP A 189 19.30 -7.83 6.64
CA ASP A 189 19.05 -8.70 5.49
C ASP A 189 18.06 -9.83 5.82
N ALA A 190 18.14 -10.39 7.03
CA ALA A 190 17.24 -11.43 7.48
C ALA A 190 15.80 -10.92 7.65
N GLU A 191 15.61 -9.74 8.25
CA GLU A 191 14.29 -9.11 8.38
C GLU A 191 13.73 -8.71 7.01
N THR A 192 14.58 -8.23 6.09
CA THR A 192 14.21 -7.90 4.71
C THR A 192 13.67 -9.13 3.96
N ALA A 193 14.39 -10.25 4.03
CA ALA A 193 13.93 -11.51 3.41
C ALA A 193 12.60 -11.98 4.00
N GLN A 194 12.45 -11.91 5.33
CA GLN A 194 11.21 -12.28 6.01
C GLN A 194 10.04 -11.34 5.64
N THR A 195 10.32 -10.05 5.42
CA THR A 195 9.32 -9.08 4.97
C THR A 195 8.86 -9.36 3.55
N ALA A 196 9.77 -9.79 2.65
CA ALA A 196 9.40 -10.21 1.30
C ALA A 196 8.44 -11.42 1.32
N GLU A 197 8.72 -12.41 2.17
CA GLU A 197 7.85 -13.57 2.35
C GLU A 197 6.48 -13.17 2.93
N LEU A 198 6.46 -12.32 3.95
CA LEU A 198 5.24 -11.79 4.57
C LEU A 198 4.36 -11.09 3.54
N LEU A 199 4.93 -10.18 2.74
CA LEU A 199 4.14 -9.45 1.74
C LEU A 199 3.62 -10.36 0.62
N ARG A 200 4.39 -11.40 0.22
CA ARG A 200 3.90 -12.42 -0.72
C ARG A 200 2.76 -13.25 -0.15
N GLU A 201 2.77 -13.52 1.17
CA GLU A 201 1.68 -14.20 1.85
C GLU A 201 0.41 -13.34 1.87
N ILE A 202 0.53 -12.09 2.26
CA ILE A 202 -0.57 -11.10 2.26
C ILE A 202 -1.16 -10.92 0.84
N ALA A 203 -0.32 -10.94 -0.19
CA ALA A 203 -0.74 -10.76 -1.57
C ALA A 203 -1.58 -11.93 -2.14
N LYS A 204 -1.74 -13.04 -1.42
CA LYS A 204 -2.67 -14.12 -1.82
C LYS A 204 -4.13 -13.70 -1.67
N ASP A 205 -4.43 -12.84 -0.70
CA ASP A 205 -5.79 -12.45 -0.33
C ASP A 205 -6.05 -10.94 -0.57
N HIS A 206 -5.00 -10.14 -0.73
CA HIS A 206 -5.05 -8.70 -0.89
C HIS A 206 -4.28 -8.22 -2.11
N SER A 207 -4.68 -7.09 -2.68
CA SER A 207 -3.80 -6.38 -3.63
C SER A 207 -2.79 -5.54 -2.86
N VAL A 208 -1.53 -5.52 -3.33
CA VAL A 208 -0.45 -4.83 -2.61
C VAL A 208 0.36 -3.96 -3.57
N VAL A 209 0.54 -2.70 -3.24
CA VAL A 209 1.49 -1.80 -3.90
C VAL A 209 2.63 -1.52 -2.93
N VAL A 210 3.84 -1.88 -3.33
CA VAL A 210 5.06 -1.63 -2.57
C VAL A 210 5.86 -0.53 -3.25
N VAL A 211 6.11 0.56 -2.56
CA VAL A 211 7.04 1.61 -3.03
C VAL A 211 8.40 1.33 -2.41
N GLU A 212 9.42 1.15 -3.24
CA GLU A 212 10.75 0.77 -2.78
C GLU A 212 11.87 1.34 -3.64
N HIS A 213 13.06 1.35 -3.10
CA HIS A 213 14.29 1.71 -3.80
C HIS A 213 15.38 0.62 -3.66
N ASP A 214 15.19 -0.37 -2.78
CA ASP A 214 16.07 -1.55 -2.65
C ASP A 214 15.75 -2.57 -3.75
N MET A 215 16.65 -2.64 -4.73
CA MET A 215 16.50 -3.53 -5.89
C MET A 215 16.63 -5.02 -5.54
N THR A 216 17.32 -5.35 -4.44
CA THR A 216 17.44 -6.73 -3.96
C THR A 216 16.10 -7.18 -3.42
N PHE A 217 15.49 -6.37 -2.57
CA PHE A 217 14.16 -6.64 -2.04
C PHE A 217 13.10 -6.71 -3.15
N VAL A 218 13.11 -5.78 -4.11
CA VAL A 218 12.19 -5.81 -5.27
C VAL A 218 12.36 -7.09 -6.10
N ARG A 219 13.61 -7.57 -6.26
CA ARG A 219 13.88 -8.85 -6.92
C ARG A 219 13.32 -10.03 -6.15
N ASP A 220 13.48 -10.02 -4.83
CA ASP A 220 12.97 -11.08 -3.94
C ASP A 220 11.44 -11.13 -3.93
N LEU A 221 10.75 -10.00 -4.10
CA LEU A 221 9.30 -9.97 -4.27
C LEU A 221 8.86 -10.73 -5.54
N GLY A 222 9.63 -10.70 -6.62
CA GLY A 222 9.34 -11.43 -7.85
C GLY A 222 8.08 -10.96 -8.59
N VAL A 223 7.74 -9.68 -8.47
CA VAL A 223 6.50 -9.09 -8.97
C VAL A 223 6.74 -8.15 -10.16
N LYS A 224 5.64 -7.74 -10.82
CA LYS A 224 5.67 -6.70 -11.85
C LYS A 224 6.15 -5.38 -11.23
N VAL A 225 7.02 -4.68 -11.92
CA VAL A 225 7.62 -3.42 -11.50
C VAL A 225 7.15 -2.29 -12.41
N THR A 226 6.78 -1.16 -11.82
CA THR A 226 6.52 0.10 -12.51
C THR A 226 7.61 1.10 -12.10
N VAL A 227 8.32 1.65 -13.07
CA VAL A 227 9.35 2.68 -12.87
C VAL A 227 8.72 4.04 -13.05
N LEU A 228 8.75 4.87 -12.01
CA LEU A 228 8.36 6.28 -12.08
C LEU A 228 9.57 7.17 -12.28
N HIS A 229 9.42 8.15 -13.15
CA HIS A 229 10.40 9.21 -13.36
C HIS A 229 9.68 10.52 -13.72
N GLU A 230 10.09 11.62 -13.09
CA GLU A 230 9.52 12.96 -13.30
C GLU A 230 7.99 13.02 -13.31
N GLY A 231 7.35 12.25 -12.45
CA GLY A 231 5.89 12.25 -12.29
C GLY A 231 5.10 11.46 -13.33
N ALA A 232 5.77 10.61 -14.11
CA ALA A 232 5.14 9.74 -15.11
C ALA A 232 5.69 8.31 -15.04
N VAL A 233 4.96 7.35 -15.62
CA VAL A 233 5.46 5.98 -15.81
C VAL A 233 6.49 5.97 -16.92
N LEU A 234 7.72 5.56 -16.61
CA LEU A 234 8.83 5.46 -17.56
C LEU A 234 8.86 4.09 -18.24
N ALA A 235 8.71 3.03 -17.44
CA ALA A 235 8.71 1.64 -17.91
C ALA A 235 7.89 0.75 -16.96
N GLU A 236 7.39 -0.38 -17.48
CA GLU A 236 6.62 -1.33 -16.72
C GLU A 236 6.88 -2.75 -17.23
N GLY A 237 7.06 -3.70 -16.30
CA GLY A 237 7.31 -5.10 -16.63
C GLY A 237 7.99 -5.89 -15.52
N PRO A 238 8.45 -7.12 -15.79
CA PRO A 238 9.34 -7.85 -14.88
C PRO A 238 10.62 -7.05 -14.60
N LEU A 239 11.22 -7.23 -13.42
CA LEU A 239 12.39 -6.46 -13.00
C LEU A 239 13.55 -6.56 -14.00
N ASP A 240 13.82 -7.76 -14.55
CA ASP A 240 14.91 -7.98 -15.51
C ASP A 240 14.72 -7.16 -16.79
N VAL A 241 13.44 -7.01 -17.23
CA VAL A 241 13.09 -6.24 -18.44
C VAL A 241 13.24 -4.74 -18.17
N VAL A 242 12.69 -4.24 -17.08
CA VAL A 242 12.75 -2.80 -16.77
C VAL A 242 14.17 -2.35 -16.42
N SER A 243 14.96 -3.20 -15.77
CA SER A 243 16.36 -2.89 -15.42
C SER A 243 17.30 -2.90 -16.64
N ALA A 244 16.90 -3.52 -17.74
CA ALA A 244 17.64 -3.52 -19.02
C ALA A 244 17.19 -2.37 -19.96
N ASP A 245 16.12 -1.64 -19.64
CA ASP A 245 15.66 -0.51 -20.46
C ASP A 245 16.69 0.64 -20.39
N PRO A 246 17.23 1.10 -21.54
CA PRO A 246 18.23 2.18 -21.57
C PRO A 246 17.77 3.46 -20.86
N ARG A 247 16.46 3.79 -20.92
CA ARG A 247 15.89 4.97 -20.26
C ARG A 247 15.93 4.83 -18.75
N VAL A 248 15.68 3.61 -18.22
CA VAL A 248 15.75 3.31 -16.79
C VAL A 248 17.20 3.37 -16.32
N ILE A 249 18.12 2.79 -17.10
CA ILE A 249 19.57 2.83 -16.80
C ILE A 249 20.06 4.29 -16.73
N GLU A 250 19.66 5.14 -17.68
CA GLU A 250 20.02 6.56 -17.70
C GLU A 250 19.55 7.30 -16.43
N VAL A 251 18.31 7.06 -16.02
CA VAL A 251 17.70 7.68 -14.82
C VAL A 251 18.42 7.28 -13.54
N TYR A 252 18.84 6.01 -13.39
CA TYR A 252 19.50 5.52 -12.18
C TYR A 252 21.00 5.77 -12.16
N LEU A 253 21.68 5.81 -13.33
CA LEU A 253 23.12 6.04 -13.43
C LEU A 253 23.49 7.52 -13.65
N GLY A 254 22.51 8.40 -13.91
CA GLY A 254 22.74 9.84 -14.07
C GLY A 254 23.62 10.19 -15.28
N ARG A 255 23.49 9.46 -16.39
CA ARG A 255 24.24 9.70 -17.63
C ARG A 255 23.34 10.24 -18.72
#